data_318a36f221fa44e10e541af7b2eec59b
#
_entry.id   318a36f221fa44e10e541af7b2eec59b
#
_cell.length_a   1.000
_cell.length_b   1.000
_cell.length_c   1.000
_cell.angle_alpha   90.00
_cell.angle_beta   90.00
_cell.angle_gamma   90.00
#
_symmetry.space_group_name_H-M   'P 1'
#
loop_
_entity.id
_entity.type
_entity.pdbx_description
1 polymer ?
#
loop_
_entity_poly.entity_id
_entity_poly.type
_entity_poly.pdbx_seq_one_letter_code
_entity_poly.pdbx_strand_id
1 'polypeptide(L)'
;MKRQTSSDFDQKLLDLYDDYAHGRVDRRGFFERAARFAVGGVTVAALLEALAPNYAFAQQVPKDDKRIQTEYAEYPSPKGAGKMRGYLAKPAGAAAKLPGIVVIHENRGLNPYIEDVTRRLAVAGFLAFGPDALFPLGGYPGDDDKGREMQAKRDAAQMTEDFIAAAQWLQQRPDCTGKIGVVGFCFGGGMANTLAVRIPEIIVAAVPFYGRQPAAEDVPKIKASLLLHYGELDKRVNEGWPAYEAALKKAGVRHTAHMYPGANHGFHNDTTPRYDEAAAKLAWTRTIEFFNQTLRAG
;
A
#
# COMPACT_ATOMS: atom_id res chain seq x y z
N MET A 1 -6.99 6.56 25.29
CA MET A 1 -8.32 6.62 24.65
C MET A 1 -8.61 5.28 24.01
N LYS A 2 -9.87 4.83 24.04
CA LYS A 2 -10.28 3.62 23.32
C LYS A 2 -10.18 3.91 21.81
N ARG A 3 -9.59 2.99 21.05
CA ARG A 3 -9.51 3.11 19.58
C ARG A 3 -10.92 3.07 19.00
N GLN A 4 -11.25 4.02 18.14
CA GLN A 4 -12.48 3.99 17.35
C GLN A 4 -12.31 3.01 16.17
N THR A 5 -13.41 2.36 15.81
CA THR A 5 -13.49 1.37 14.72
C THR A 5 -14.56 1.79 13.72
N SER A 6 -14.65 1.11 12.59
CA SER A 6 -15.69 1.40 11.59
C SER A 6 -17.11 1.29 12.14
N SER A 7 -17.33 0.44 13.14
CA SER A 7 -18.64 0.30 13.79
C SER A 7 -19.08 1.51 14.64
N ASP A 8 -18.15 2.41 14.96
CA ASP A 8 -18.47 3.65 15.70
C ASP A 8 -18.96 4.78 14.75
N PHE A 9 -19.02 4.54 13.43
CA PHE A 9 -19.40 5.52 12.42
C PHE A 9 -20.48 4.99 11.48
N ASP A 10 -21.33 5.90 10.97
CA ASP A 10 -22.25 5.58 9.89
C ASP A 10 -21.46 5.23 8.60
N GLN A 11 -21.83 4.14 7.91
CA GLN A 11 -21.12 3.71 6.69
C GLN A 11 -21.09 4.82 5.61
N LYS A 12 -22.16 5.63 5.51
CA LYS A 12 -22.17 6.77 4.56
C LYS A 12 -21.17 7.85 4.91
N LEU A 13 -20.82 8.01 6.19
CA LEU A 13 -19.75 8.91 6.61
C LEU A 13 -18.37 8.33 6.26
N LEU A 14 -18.20 7.01 6.41
CA LEU A 14 -16.96 6.33 5.99
C LEU A 14 -16.77 6.39 4.47
N ASP A 15 -17.85 6.21 3.69
CA ASP A 15 -17.83 6.34 2.23
C ASP A 15 -17.50 7.78 1.81
N LEU A 16 -18.10 8.78 2.48
CA LEU A 16 -17.79 10.20 2.24
C LEU A 16 -16.34 10.53 2.58
N TYR A 17 -15.81 9.96 3.68
CA TYR A 17 -14.41 10.13 4.03
C TYR A 17 -13.49 9.46 3.00
N ASP A 18 -13.88 8.30 2.44
CA ASP A 18 -13.13 7.68 1.34
C ASP A 18 -13.08 8.58 0.10
N ASP A 19 -14.20 9.22 -0.26
CA ASP A 19 -14.25 10.20 -1.32
C ASP A 19 -13.33 11.40 -1.07
N TYR A 20 -13.31 11.90 0.16
CA TYR A 20 -12.43 12.99 0.58
C TYR A 20 -10.96 12.55 0.55
N ALA A 21 -10.63 11.40 1.13
CA ALA A 21 -9.27 10.87 1.19
C ALA A 21 -8.66 10.59 -0.20
N HIS A 22 -9.50 10.41 -1.22
CA HIS A 22 -9.09 10.22 -2.61
C HIS A 22 -9.23 11.49 -3.48
N GLY A 23 -9.57 12.64 -2.89
CA GLY A 23 -9.68 13.91 -3.61
C GLY A 23 -10.89 14.02 -4.54
N ARG A 24 -11.88 13.11 -4.44
CA ARG A 24 -13.15 13.18 -5.19
C ARG A 24 -14.10 14.24 -4.61
N VAL A 25 -13.94 14.51 -3.34
CA VAL A 25 -14.61 15.57 -2.61
C VAL A 25 -13.54 16.42 -1.94
N ASP A 26 -13.59 17.74 -2.11
CA ASP A 26 -12.69 18.64 -1.42
C ASP A 26 -13.08 18.84 0.07
N ARG A 27 -12.25 19.52 0.83
CA ARG A 27 -12.50 19.75 2.26
C ARG A 27 -13.83 20.47 2.51
N ARG A 28 -14.19 21.44 1.69
CA ARG A 28 -15.46 22.17 1.81
C ARG A 28 -16.65 21.26 1.55
N GLY A 29 -16.62 20.50 0.47
CA GLY A 29 -17.67 19.54 0.13
C GLY A 29 -17.81 18.43 1.16
N PHE A 30 -16.69 17.98 1.78
CA PHE A 30 -16.76 17.08 2.93
C PHE A 30 -17.51 17.71 4.11
N PHE A 31 -17.16 18.95 4.49
CA PHE A 31 -17.80 19.64 5.60
C PHE A 31 -19.30 19.85 5.38
N GLU A 32 -19.71 20.28 4.18
CA GLU A 32 -21.12 20.46 3.81
C GLU A 32 -21.90 19.13 3.91
N ARG A 33 -21.36 18.05 3.38
CA ARG A 33 -22.04 16.74 3.35
C ARG A 33 -22.00 16.02 4.70
N ALA A 34 -20.92 16.19 5.48
CA ALA A 34 -20.75 15.54 6.78
C ALA A 34 -21.57 16.25 7.89
N ALA A 35 -22.10 17.46 7.68
CA ALA A 35 -22.88 18.22 8.65
C ALA A 35 -24.08 17.44 9.22
N ARG A 36 -24.72 16.59 8.43
CA ARG A 36 -25.84 15.72 8.86
C ARG A 36 -25.45 14.65 9.89
N PHE A 37 -24.16 14.33 10.01
CA PHE A 37 -23.64 13.35 10.98
C PHE A 37 -23.13 14.05 12.25
N ALA A 38 -23.03 15.38 12.26
CA ALA A 38 -22.61 16.18 13.39
C ALA A 38 -23.76 16.38 14.37
N VAL A 39 -24.05 15.36 15.18
CA VAL A 39 -25.15 15.34 16.16
C VAL A 39 -24.63 15.28 17.58
N GLY A 40 -25.46 15.64 18.57
CA GLY A 40 -25.12 15.51 19.99
C GLY A 40 -23.92 16.38 20.42
N GLY A 41 -23.70 17.54 19.78
CA GLY A 41 -22.58 18.44 20.10
C GLY A 41 -21.25 18.11 19.43
N VAL A 42 -21.19 17.04 18.62
CA VAL A 42 -20.01 16.70 17.80
C VAL A 42 -19.93 17.64 16.60
N THR A 43 -18.76 18.22 16.35
CA THR A 43 -18.54 19.09 15.18
C THR A 43 -18.04 18.27 13.97
N VAL A 44 -18.24 18.78 12.75
CA VAL A 44 -17.68 18.15 11.53
C VAL A 44 -16.15 18.08 11.59
N ALA A 45 -15.51 19.08 12.19
CA ALA A 45 -14.06 19.08 12.38
C ALA A 45 -13.61 17.90 13.27
N ALA A 46 -14.33 17.65 14.37
CA ALA A 46 -14.06 16.51 15.24
C ALA A 46 -14.31 15.16 14.54
N LEU A 47 -15.34 15.06 13.67
CA LEU A 47 -15.56 13.87 12.84
C LEU A 47 -14.40 13.64 11.87
N LEU A 48 -13.92 14.69 11.20
CA LEU A 48 -12.79 14.56 10.28
C LEU A 48 -11.51 14.15 11.02
N GLU A 49 -11.24 14.73 12.18
CA GLU A 49 -10.10 14.35 13.03
C GLU A 49 -10.21 12.89 13.51
N ALA A 50 -11.39 12.46 13.91
CA ALA A 50 -11.64 11.07 14.33
C ALA A 50 -11.45 10.05 13.21
N LEU A 51 -11.70 10.43 11.95
CA LEU A 51 -11.52 9.59 10.76
C LEU A 51 -10.07 9.61 10.21
N ALA A 52 -9.30 10.64 10.57
CA ALA A 52 -7.92 10.78 10.11
C ALA A 52 -6.98 9.72 10.72
N PRO A 53 -5.90 9.37 10.03
CA PRO A 53 -4.90 8.46 10.58
C PRO A 53 -4.27 8.97 11.88
N ASN A 54 -4.19 8.10 12.86
CA ASN A 54 -3.40 8.35 14.08
C ASN A 54 -2.12 7.49 14.03
N TYR A 55 -1.03 8.08 13.60
CA TYR A 55 0.25 7.39 13.43
C TYR A 55 0.93 6.94 14.72
N ALA A 56 0.42 7.31 15.89
CA ALA A 56 0.86 6.70 17.14
C ALA A 56 0.58 5.19 17.20
N PHE A 57 -0.39 4.70 16.39
CA PHE A 57 -0.67 3.28 16.24
C PHE A 57 0.23 2.56 15.22
N ALA A 58 0.98 3.28 14.38
CA ALA A 58 1.88 2.72 13.36
C ALA A 58 3.20 2.23 13.97
N GLN A 59 3.12 1.35 14.98
CA GLN A 59 4.26 0.85 15.74
C GLN A 59 4.09 -0.62 16.14
N GLN A 60 3.54 -1.46 15.24
CA GLN A 60 3.54 -2.91 15.49
C GLN A 60 4.96 -3.45 15.55
N VAL A 61 5.88 -2.84 14.78
CA VAL A 61 7.31 -3.04 14.89
C VAL A 61 7.96 -1.68 15.17
N PRO A 62 8.43 -1.41 16.39
CA PRO A 62 9.07 -0.15 16.73
C PRO A 62 10.29 0.18 15.85
N LYS A 63 10.62 1.46 15.71
CA LYS A 63 11.78 1.90 14.89
C LYS A 63 13.12 1.39 15.42
N ASP A 64 13.20 1.15 16.72
CA ASP A 64 14.39 0.68 17.45
C ASP A 64 14.37 -0.82 17.75
N ASP A 65 13.49 -1.59 17.09
CA ASP A 65 13.38 -3.04 17.25
C ASP A 65 14.71 -3.72 16.88
N LYS A 66 15.27 -4.48 17.84
CA LYS A 66 16.59 -5.11 17.72
C LYS A 66 16.64 -6.29 16.74
N ARG A 67 15.47 -6.78 16.30
CA ARG A 67 15.38 -7.86 15.30
C ARG A 67 15.69 -7.39 13.88
N ILE A 68 15.70 -6.07 13.64
CA ILE A 68 15.86 -5.49 12.31
C ILE A 68 16.91 -4.38 12.27
N GLN A 69 17.39 -4.09 11.07
CA GLN A 69 18.17 -2.90 10.73
C GLN A 69 17.39 -2.08 9.72
N THR A 70 17.38 -0.76 9.89
CA THR A 70 16.67 0.16 9.03
C THR A 70 17.55 1.34 8.61
N GLU A 71 17.34 1.84 7.39
CA GLU A 71 18.00 3.04 6.88
C GLU A 71 17.14 3.70 5.80
N TYR A 72 17.40 4.97 5.52
CA TYR A 72 16.94 5.59 4.28
C TYR A 72 18.02 5.42 3.23
N ALA A 73 17.69 4.78 2.12
CA ALA A 73 18.59 4.53 1.01
C ALA A 73 18.17 5.33 -0.23
N GLU A 74 19.13 5.92 -0.92
CA GLU A 74 18.91 6.61 -2.18
C GLU A 74 19.17 5.68 -3.36
N TYR A 75 18.46 5.90 -4.46
CA TYR A 75 18.61 5.13 -5.68
C TYR A 75 18.41 6.01 -6.92
N PRO A 76 19.07 5.67 -8.06
CA PRO A 76 18.88 6.39 -9.30
C PRO A 76 17.56 6.02 -9.97
N SER A 77 16.86 7.00 -10.53
CA SER A 77 15.65 6.85 -11.35
C SER A 77 15.78 7.69 -12.63
N PRO A 78 16.60 7.26 -13.58
CA PRO A 78 16.96 8.08 -14.74
C PRO A 78 15.80 8.35 -15.70
N LYS A 79 14.77 7.50 -15.71
CA LYS A 79 13.52 7.68 -16.49
C LYS A 79 12.42 8.37 -15.69
N GLY A 80 12.58 8.49 -14.38
CA GLY A 80 11.68 9.17 -13.46
C GLY A 80 12.25 10.52 -13.03
N ALA A 81 12.33 10.74 -11.71
CA ALA A 81 12.76 12.01 -11.12
C ALA A 81 14.29 12.15 -10.95
N GLY A 82 15.08 11.28 -11.54
CA GLY A 82 16.55 11.29 -11.51
C GLY A 82 17.12 10.62 -10.26
N LYS A 83 16.86 11.16 -9.09
CA LYS A 83 17.30 10.63 -7.79
C LYS A 83 16.11 10.47 -6.86
N MET A 84 16.00 9.29 -6.28
CA MET A 84 14.93 8.93 -5.36
C MET A 84 15.46 8.41 -4.03
N ARG A 85 14.60 8.30 -3.02
CA ARG A 85 14.92 7.74 -1.71
C ARG A 85 13.77 6.85 -1.25
N GLY A 86 14.09 5.87 -0.41
CA GLY A 86 13.10 5.03 0.26
C GLY A 86 13.60 4.54 1.61
N TYR A 87 12.70 3.93 2.37
CA TYR A 87 12.98 3.32 3.66
C TYR A 87 13.28 1.84 3.46
N LEU A 88 14.49 1.43 3.83
CA LEU A 88 14.97 0.05 3.75
C LEU A 88 14.93 -0.58 5.15
N ALA A 89 14.44 -1.80 5.22
CA ALA A 89 14.48 -2.61 6.44
C ALA A 89 14.84 -4.06 6.12
N LYS A 90 15.65 -4.69 6.97
CA LYS A 90 16.05 -6.10 6.86
C LYS A 90 16.28 -6.72 8.23
N PRO A 91 16.25 -8.06 8.37
CA PRO A 91 16.63 -8.73 9.61
C PRO A 91 18.02 -8.34 10.07
N ALA A 92 18.18 -8.10 11.37
CA ALA A 92 19.49 -7.85 11.96
C ALA A 92 20.38 -9.10 11.86
N GLY A 93 21.65 -8.92 11.50
CA GLY A 93 22.62 -10.02 11.41
C GLY A 93 22.35 -11.03 10.30
N ALA A 94 21.52 -10.72 9.31
CA ALA A 94 21.30 -11.60 8.17
C ALA A 94 22.61 -11.84 7.39
N ALA A 95 23.13 -13.07 7.42
CA ALA A 95 24.33 -13.47 6.70
C ALA A 95 24.04 -13.93 5.27
N ALA A 96 22.83 -14.40 4.99
CA ALA A 96 22.42 -14.86 3.68
C ALA A 96 21.69 -13.75 2.90
N LYS A 97 21.68 -13.87 1.56
CA LYS A 97 20.84 -13.03 0.71
C LYS A 97 19.35 -13.28 1.00
N LEU A 98 18.56 -12.23 0.92
CA LEU A 98 17.14 -12.25 1.22
C LEU A 98 16.30 -11.95 -0.03
N PRO A 99 15.10 -12.51 -0.17
CA PRO A 99 14.16 -12.05 -1.20
C PRO A 99 13.79 -10.59 -0.93
N GLY A 100 13.74 -9.77 -2.02
CA GLY A 100 13.38 -8.37 -1.94
C GLY A 100 11.88 -8.15 -2.03
N ILE A 101 11.34 -7.21 -1.23
CA ILE A 101 9.94 -6.79 -1.34
C ILE A 101 9.88 -5.26 -1.46
N VAL A 102 9.30 -4.77 -2.56
CA VAL A 102 8.95 -3.36 -2.71
C VAL A 102 7.61 -3.11 -2.02
N VAL A 103 7.57 -2.13 -1.11
CA VAL A 103 6.38 -1.76 -0.32
C VAL A 103 5.86 -0.42 -0.82
N ILE A 104 4.71 -0.41 -1.48
CA ILE A 104 4.19 0.81 -2.11
C ILE A 104 3.09 1.43 -1.27
N HIS A 105 3.31 2.70 -0.92
CA HIS A 105 2.44 3.49 -0.07
C HIS A 105 1.09 3.84 -0.70
N GLU A 106 0.17 4.32 0.11
CA GLU A 106 -1.10 4.89 -0.31
C GLU A 106 -0.88 6.23 -1.05
N ASN A 107 -1.92 7.01 -1.29
CA ASN A 107 -1.87 8.28 -2.04
C ASN A 107 -1.32 9.48 -1.23
N ARG A 108 -0.48 9.26 -0.23
CA ARG A 108 0.01 10.29 0.72
C ARG A 108 1.52 10.29 0.91
N GLY A 109 2.25 9.48 0.14
CA GLY A 109 3.68 9.29 0.29
C GLY A 109 4.08 8.27 1.35
N LEU A 110 5.37 8.18 1.61
CA LEU A 110 5.97 7.27 2.58
C LEU A 110 5.72 7.80 4.01
N ASN A 111 4.56 7.49 4.56
CA ASN A 111 4.15 7.87 5.91
C ASN A 111 4.56 6.82 6.97
N PRO A 112 4.40 7.11 8.27
CA PRO A 112 4.79 6.19 9.35
C PRO A 112 4.16 4.80 9.28
N TYR A 113 2.93 4.67 8.76
CA TYR A 113 2.27 3.37 8.57
C TYR A 113 3.03 2.49 7.57
N ILE A 114 3.44 3.04 6.44
CA ILE A 114 4.18 2.29 5.42
C ILE A 114 5.60 1.96 5.88
N GLU A 115 6.25 2.84 6.64
CA GLU A 115 7.51 2.51 7.31
C GLU A 115 7.35 1.32 8.26
N ASP A 116 6.26 1.29 9.04
CA ASP A 116 5.97 0.17 9.94
C ASP A 116 5.69 -1.13 9.19
N VAL A 117 4.90 -1.10 8.10
CA VAL A 117 4.69 -2.26 7.23
C VAL A 117 6.02 -2.77 6.65
N THR A 118 6.92 -1.87 6.27
CA THR A 118 8.27 -2.23 5.77
C THR A 118 9.07 -2.95 6.86
N ARG A 119 9.01 -2.48 8.11
CA ARG A 119 9.63 -3.17 9.27
C ARG A 119 8.99 -4.53 9.57
N ARG A 120 7.65 -4.65 9.45
CA ARG A 120 6.94 -5.95 9.64
C ARG A 120 7.45 -7.00 8.66
N LEU A 121 7.70 -6.63 7.40
CA LEU A 121 8.29 -7.53 6.40
C LEU A 121 9.73 -7.90 6.72
N ALA A 122 10.52 -6.96 7.24
CA ALA A 122 11.86 -7.26 7.71
C ALA A 122 11.85 -8.27 8.88
N VAL A 123 10.96 -8.11 9.85
CA VAL A 123 10.75 -9.11 10.93
C VAL A 123 10.34 -10.46 10.38
N ALA A 124 9.57 -10.51 9.28
CA ALA A 124 9.20 -11.73 8.59
C ALA A 124 10.34 -12.34 7.73
N GLY A 125 11.52 -11.71 7.74
CA GLY A 125 12.73 -12.24 7.11
C GLY A 125 12.96 -11.81 5.67
N PHE A 126 12.39 -10.70 5.22
CA PHE A 126 12.57 -10.15 3.88
C PHE A 126 13.47 -8.91 3.88
N LEU A 127 14.10 -8.63 2.74
CA LEU A 127 14.71 -7.34 2.44
C LEU A 127 13.61 -6.42 1.90
N ALA A 128 13.04 -5.57 2.77
CA ALA A 128 11.89 -4.73 2.44
C ALA A 128 12.32 -3.30 2.12
N PHE A 129 11.75 -2.71 1.06
CA PHE A 129 12.06 -1.36 0.64
C PHE A 129 10.79 -0.59 0.31
N GLY A 130 10.53 0.51 1.04
CA GLY A 130 9.44 1.45 0.82
C GLY A 130 9.92 2.69 0.07
N PRO A 131 9.79 2.78 -1.27
CA PRO A 131 10.13 3.99 -2.03
C PRO A 131 9.22 5.16 -1.67
N ASP A 132 9.77 6.38 -1.64
CA ASP A 132 9.03 7.59 -1.34
C ASP A 132 8.72 8.38 -2.62
N ALA A 133 7.50 8.27 -3.14
CA ALA A 133 7.08 9.02 -4.32
C ALA A 133 7.10 10.54 -4.12
N LEU A 134 7.10 11.01 -2.88
CA LEU A 134 7.15 12.44 -2.57
C LEU A 134 8.58 12.98 -2.38
N PHE A 135 9.60 12.12 -2.42
CA PHE A 135 10.99 12.56 -2.21
C PHE A 135 11.41 13.74 -3.08
N PRO A 136 11.08 13.83 -4.39
CA PRO A 136 11.41 14.99 -5.21
C PRO A 136 10.76 16.30 -4.77
N LEU A 137 9.73 16.22 -3.93
CA LEU A 137 9.00 17.37 -3.38
C LEU A 137 9.30 17.59 -1.88
N GLY A 138 10.32 16.91 -1.34
CA GLY A 138 10.73 17.03 0.07
C GLY A 138 10.29 15.86 0.96
N GLY A 139 9.60 14.87 0.43
CA GLY A 139 9.11 13.70 1.17
C GLY A 139 7.75 13.92 1.84
N TYR A 140 7.34 12.96 2.68
CA TYR A 140 6.07 13.05 3.40
C TYR A 140 6.06 14.28 4.34
N PRO A 141 5.09 15.21 4.20
CA PRO A 141 5.12 16.50 4.90
C PRO A 141 4.62 16.44 6.36
N GLY A 142 4.29 15.27 6.90
CA GLY A 142 3.69 15.12 8.23
C GLY A 142 2.19 15.46 8.30
N ASP A 143 1.56 15.69 7.14
CA ASP A 143 0.15 16.02 6.99
C ASP A 143 -0.39 15.28 5.76
N ASP A 144 -1.47 14.52 5.94
CA ASP A 144 -2.01 13.64 4.90
C ASP A 144 -2.67 14.38 3.75
N ASP A 145 -3.34 15.51 4.02
CA ASP A 145 -3.96 16.31 2.97
C ASP A 145 -2.89 16.94 2.09
N LYS A 146 -1.85 17.49 2.70
CA LYS A 146 -0.68 17.99 1.96
C LYS A 146 0.04 16.88 1.19
N GLY A 147 0.23 15.73 1.81
CA GLY A 147 0.84 14.56 1.14
C GLY A 147 0.06 14.15 -0.11
N ARG A 148 -1.28 14.09 -0.01
CA ARG A 148 -2.17 13.82 -1.14
C ARG A 148 -2.06 14.88 -2.23
N GLU A 149 -2.08 16.17 -1.87
CA GLU A 149 -1.93 17.28 -2.82
C GLU A 149 -0.56 17.26 -3.52
N MET A 150 0.50 16.95 -2.79
CA MET A 150 1.84 16.81 -3.35
C MET A 150 1.90 15.63 -4.33
N GLN A 151 1.33 14.49 -3.98
CA GLN A 151 1.31 13.32 -4.86
C GLN A 151 0.49 13.58 -6.14
N ALA A 152 -0.63 14.30 -6.03
CA ALA A 152 -1.44 14.68 -7.19
C ALA A 152 -0.71 15.64 -8.16
N LYS A 153 0.32 16.36 -7.71
CA LYS A 153 1.16 17.22 -8.54
C LYS A 153 2.27 16.44 -9.27
N ARG A 154 2.55 15.19 -8.87
CA ARG A 154 3.55 14.36 -9.52
C ARG A 154 3.03 13.85 -10.87
N ASP A 155 3.89 13.86 -11.88
CA ASP A 155 3.60 13.17 -13.12
C ASP A 155 3.47 11.66 -12.90
N ALA A 156 2.35 11.07 -13.31
CA ALA A 156 2.04 9.67 -13.03
C ALA A 156 2.98 8.69 -13.78
N ALA A 157 3.43 9.07 -14.99
CA ALA A 157 4.37 8.25 -15.75
C ALA A 157 5.76 8.26 -15.13
N GLN A 158 6.26 9.43 -14.74
CA GLN A 158 7.52 9.55 -13.99
C GLN A 158 7.48 8.79 -12.67
N MET A 159 6.39 8.91 -11.93
CA MET A 159 6.21 8.22 -10.66
C MET A 159 6.20 6.69 -10.84
N THR A 160 5.63 6.18 -11.94
CA THR A 160 5.71 4.77 -12.30
C THR A 160 7.15 4.34 -12.56
N GLU A 161 7.91 5.12 -13.31
CA GLU A 161 9.36 4.85 -13.56
C GLU A 161 10.19 4.89 -12.28
N ASP A 162 9.84 5.72 -11.29
CA ASP A 162 10.49 5.73 -9.98
C ASP A 162 10.30 4.41 -9.21
N PHE A 163 9.10 3.83 -9.25
CA PHE A 163 8.83 2.53 -8.62
C PHE A 163 9.46 1.37 -9.41
N ILE A 164 9.52 1.45 -10.74
CA ILE A 164 10.27 0.50 -11.58
C ILE A 164 11.75 0.53 -11.20
N ALA A 165 12.34 1.73 -11.12
CA ALA A 165 13.75 1.90 -10.72
C ALA A 165 14.01 1.37 -9.31
N ALA A 166 13.08 1.54 -8.37
CA ALA A 166 13.17 0.98 -7.02
C ALA A 166 13.24 -0.56 -7.03
N ALA A 167 12.40 -1.21 -7.83
CA ALA A 167 12.41 -2.67 -7.95
C ALA A 167 13.72 -3.17 -8.58
N GLN A 168 14.22 -2.50 -9.61
CA GLN A 168 15.49 -2.80 -10.28
C GLN A 168 16.67 -2.62 -9.33
N TRP A 169 16.70 -1.51 -8.59
CA TRP A 169 17.73 -1.23 -7.61
C TRP A 169 17.74 -2.27 -6.49
N LEU A 170 16.58 -2.63 -5.96
CA LEU A 170 16.46 -3.64 -4.92
C LEU A 170 16.94 -5.01 -5.41
N GLN A 171 16.61 -5.38 -6.66
CA GLN A 171 17.04 -6.63 -7.28
C GLN A 171 18.56 -6.76 -7.38
N GLN A 172 19.23 -5.65 -7.69
CA GLN A 172 20.68 -5.61 -7.92
C GLN A 172 21.51 -5.52 -6.64
N ARG A 173 20.88 -5.37 -5.47
CA ARG A 173 21.61 -5.27 -4.22
C ARG A 173 22.36 -6.56 -3.89
N PRO A 174 23.57 -6.45 -3.30
CA PRO A 174 24.39 -7.62 -2.96
C PRO A 174 23.75 -8.51 -1.89
N ASP A 175 22.87 -7.94 -1.03
CA ASP A 175 22.12 -8.63 0.01
C ASP A 175 20.74 -9.15 -0.47
N CYS A 176 20.40 -8.97 -1.76
CA CYS A 176 19.18 -9.50 -2.38
C CYS A 176 19.45 -10.82 -3.14
N THR A 177 18.49 -11.75 -3.10
CA THR A 177 18.53 -12.99 -3.92
C THR A 177 18.28 -12.74 -5.40
N GLY A 178 17.80 -11.54 -5.77
CA GLY A 178 17.31 -11.21 -7.09
C GLY A 178 15.84 -11.54 -7.35
N LYS A 179 15.17 -12.28 -6.44
CA LYS A 179 13.72 -12.52 -6.49
C LYS A 179 12.98 -11.35 -5.84
N ILE A 180 12.12 -10.67 -6.60
CA ILE A 180 11.42 -9.47 -6.15
C ILE A 180 9.92 -9.72 -6.07
N GLY A 181 9.35 -9.46 -4.89
CA GLY A 181 7.93 -9.29 -4.66
C GLY A 181 7.55 -7.81 -4.54
N VAL A 182 6.28 -7.52 -4.71
CA VAL A 182 5.71 -6.20 -4.46
C VAL A 182 4.43 -6.31 -3.64
N VAL A 183 4.30 -5.48 -2.63
CA VAL A 183 3.03 -5.27 -1.91
C VAL A 183 2.69 -3.78 -1.95
N GLY A 184 1.43 -3.47 -2.14
CA GLY A 184 1.00 -2.07 -2.19
C GLY A 184 -0.42 -1.90 -1.69
N PHE A 185 -0.69 -0.71 -1.17
CA PHE A 185 -1.94 -0.37 -0.50
C PHE A 185 -2.64 0.78 -1.24
N CYS A 186 -3.93 0.65 -1.56
CA CYS A 186 -4.70 1.67 -2.25
C CYS A 186 -4.07 2.06 -3.61
N PHE A 187 -3.54 3.28 -3.76
CA PHE A 187 -2.71 3.70 -4.89
C PHE A 187 -1.58 2.69 -5.14
N GLY A 188 -0.89 2.30 -4.07
CA GLY A 188 0.18 1.31 -4.13
C GLY A 188 -0.29 -0.08 -4.56
N GLY A 189 -1.52 -0.46 -4.24
CA GLY A 189 -2.12 -1.70 -4.75
C GLY A 189 -2.31 -1.65 -6.28
N GLY A 190 -2.77 -0.51 -6.80
CA GLY A 190 -2.81 -0.27 -8.25
C GLY A 190 -1.42 -0.27 -8.89
N MET A 191 -0.44 0.33 -8.21
CA MET A 191 0.95 0.34 -8.68
C MET A 191 1.58 -1.06 -8.64
N ALA A 192 1.25 -1.91 -7.65
CA ALA A 192 1.70 -3.30 -7.62
C ALA A 192 1.21 -4.09 -8.85
N ASN A 193 -0.05 -3.91 -9.24
CA ASN A 193 -0.57 -4.42 -10.51
C ASN A 193 0.20 -3.86 -11.72
N THR A 194 0.46 -2.56 -11.71
CA THR A 194 1.20 -1.89 -12.79
C THR A 194 2.63 -2.44 -12.93
N LEU A 195 3.35 -2.66 -11.84
CA LEU A 195 4.69 -3.25 -11.88
C LEU A 195 4.66 -4.68 -12.40
N ALA A 196 3.66 -5.49 -12.01
CA ALA A 196 3.51 -6.86 -12.54
C ALA A 196 3.30 -6.88 -14.07
N VAL A 197 2.66 -5.85 -14.62
CA VAL A 197 2.48 -5.66 -16.08
C VAL A 197 3.76 -5.13 -16.75
N ARG A 198 4.39 -4.10 -16.14
CA ARG A 198 5.45 -3.29 -16.78
C ARG A 198 6.83 -3.94 -16.74
N ILE A 199 7.11 -4.72 -15.70
CA ILE A 199 8.40 -5.39 -15.48
C ILE A 199 8.19 -6.87 -15.10
N PRO A 200 7.52 -7.66 -15.96
CA PRO A 200 7.16 -9.04 -15.67
C PRO A 200 8.37 -9.96 -15.45
N GLU A 201 9.56 -9.57 -15.93
CA GLU A 201 10.80 -10.34 -15.73
C GLU A 201 11.42 -10.13 -14.34
N ILE A 202 10.99 -9.09 -13.62
CA ILE A 202 11.52 -8.75 -12.30
C ILE A 202 10.54 -9.15 -11.19
N ILE A 203 9.26 -8.83 -11.37
CA ILE A 203 8.24 -9.11 -10.35
C ILE A 203 7.82 -10.57 -10.44
N VAL A 204 8.16 -11.33 -9.39
CA VAL A 204 7.80 -12.77 -9.25
C VAL A 204 6.46 -12.93 -8.54
N ALA A 205 6.16 -12.03 -7.60
CA ALA A 205 4.97 -12.05 -6.77
C ALA A 205 4.41 -10.65 -6.56
N ALA A 206 3.10 -10.44 -6.71
CA ALA A 206 2.47 -9.15 -6.43
C ALA A 206 1.26 -9.31 -5.52
N VAL A 207 1.18 -8.43 -4.51
CA VAL A 207 0.13 -8.43 -3.49
C VAL A 207 -0.55 -7.05 -3.44
N PRO A 208 -1.54 -6.81 -4.32
CA PRO A 208 -2.35 -5.59 -4.27
C PRO A 208 -3.40 -5.67 -3.15
N PHE A 209 -3.36 -4.72 -2.21
CA PHE A 209 -4.43 -4.46 -1.25
C PHE A 209 -5.33 -3.36 -1.77
N TYR A 210 -6.61 -3.64 -1.92
CA TYR A 210 -7.66 -2.70 -2.37
C TYR A 210 -7.17 -1.72 -3.46
N GLY A 211 -6.47 -2.27 -4.45
CA GLY A 211 -5.84 -1.53 -5.53
C GLY A 211 -6.64 -1.57 -6.82
N ARG A 212 -6.51 -0.50 -7.63
CA ARG A 212 -7.09 -0.43 -8.97
C ARG A 212 -6.50 -1.54 -9.86
N GLN A 213 -7.34 -2.12 -10.70
CA GLN A 213 -6.96 -3.14 -11.66
C GLN A 213 -6.30 -2.50 -12.92
N PRO A 214 -5.39 -3.22 -13.59
CA PRO A 214 -4.85 -2.79 -14.89
C PRO A 214 -5.91 -2.94 -16.00
N ALA A 215 -5.63 -2.37 -17.15
CA ALA A 215 -6.44 -2.60 -18.34
C ALA A 215 -6.42 -4.08 -18.77
N ALA A 216 -7.54 -4.61 -19.25
CA ALA A 216 -7.68 -6.02 -19.57
C ALA A 216 -6.69 -6.49 -20.67
N GLU A 217 -6.36 -5.62 -21.61
CA GLU A 217 -5.38 -5.86 -22.69
C GLU A 217 -3.94 -5.97 -22.16
N ASP A 218 -3.66 -5.47 -20.98
CA ASP A 218 -2.32 -5.56 -20.35
C ASP A 218 -2.13 -6.82 -19.51
N VAL A 219 -3.21 -7.46 -19.08
CA VAL A 219 -3.17 -8.64 -18.22
C VAL A 219 -2.32 -9.79 -18.77
N PRO A 220 -2.34 -10.10 -20.09
CA PRO A 220 -1.49 -11.16 -20.65
C PRO A 220 0.03 -10.95 -20.49
N LYS A 221 0.47 -9.73 -20.15
CA LYS A 221 1.88 -9.41 -19.90
C LYS A 221 2.36 -9.89 -18.51
N ILE A 222 1.43 -10.16 -17.59
CA ILE A 222 1.75 -10.53 -16.20
C ILE A 222 2.32 -11.96 -16.15
N LYS A 223 3.51 -12.11 -15.59
CA LYS A 223 4.16 -13.38 -15.30
C LYS A 223 4.18 -13.71 -13.80
N ALA A 224 4.00 -12.70 -12.98
CA ALA A 224 3.95 -12.82 -11.53
C ALA A 224 2.78 -13.67 -11.06
N SER A 225 2.94 -14.38 -9.95
CA SER A 225 1.81 -14.87 -9.16
C SER A 225 1.16 -13.69 -8.43
N LEU A 226 -0.17 -13.67 -8.36
CA LEU A 226 -0.91 -12.58 -7.71
C LEU A 226 -1.68 -13.08 -6.49
N LEU A 227 -1.64 -12.30 -5.41
CA LEU A 227 -2.52 -12.46 -4.24
C LEU A 227 -3.25 -11.13 -4.00
N LEU A 228 -4.56 -11.11 -4.26
CA LEU A 228 -5.35 -9.87 -4.23
C LEU A 228 -6.23 -9.82 -2.97
N HIS A 229 -6.23 -8.67 -2.30
CA HIS A 229 -7.02 -8.44 -1.09
C HIS A 229 -8.02 -7.30 -1.29
N TYR A 230 -9.33 -7.59 -1.16
CA TYR A 230 -10.43 -6.64 -1.34
C TYR A 230 -11.29 -6.55 -0.09
N GLY A 231 -11.71 -5.35 0.29
CA GLY A 231 -12.77 -5.15 1.28
C GLY A 231 -14.14 -5.26 0.61
N GLU A 232 -15.10 -5.99 1.20
CA GLU A 232 -16.43 -6.18 0.62
C GLU A 232 -17.16 -4.85 0.39
N LEU A 233 -16.97 -3.88 1.31
CA LEU A 233 -17.64 -2.57 1.25
C LEU A 233 -16.95 -1.56 0.31
N ASP A 234 -15.80 -1.91 -0.27
CA ASP A 234 -15.09 -1.07 -1.25
C ASP A 234 -15.70 -1.22 -2.65
N LYS A 235 -16.89 -0.71 -2.83
CA LYS A 235 -17.65 -0.84 -4.09
C LYS A 235 -16.86 -0.34 -5.30
N ARG A 236 -16.15 0.76 -5.14
CA ARG A 236 -15.41 1.43 -6.22
C ARG A 236 -14.28 0.57 -6.79
N VAL A 237 -13.50 -0.07 -5.94
CA VAL A 237 -12.42 -0.96 -6.40
C VAL A 237 -13.01 -2.29 -6.87
N ASN A 238 -14.02 -2.80 -6.16
CA ASN A 238 -14.62 -4.09 -6.48
C ASN A 238 -15.37 -4.11 -7.81
N GLU A 239 -15.86 -2.97 -8.30
CA GLU A 239 -16.53 -2.84 -9.61
C GLU A 239 -15.68 -3.39 -10.77
N GLY A 240 -14.35 -3.18 -10.72
CA GLY A 240 -13.43 -3.67 -11.74
C GLY A 240 -13.01 -5.14 -11.58
N TRP A 241 -13.28 -5.76 -10.43
CA TRP A 241 -12.80 -7.11 -10.13
C TRP A 241 -13.31 -8.19 -11.09
N PRO A 242 -14.63 -8.28 -11.45
CA PRO A 242 -15.11 -9.35 -12.33
C PRO A 242 -14.43 -9.36 -13.71
N ALA A 243 -14.22 -8.18 -14.29
CA ALA A 243 -13.51 -8.05 -15.56
C ALA A 243 -12.03 -8.44 -15.46
N TYR A 244 -11.38 -8.04 -14.36
CA TYR A 244 -9.98 -8.39 -14.12
C TYR A 244 -9.80 -9.88 -13.88
N GLU A 245 -10.66 -10.51 -13.07
CA GLU A 245 -10.62 -11.96 -12.84
C GLU A 245 -10.81 -12.75 -14.15
N ALA A 246 -11.76 -12.33 -14.99
CA ALA A 246 -11.98 -12.95 -16.29
C ALA A 246 -10.73 -12.83 -17.19
N ALA A 247 -10.07 -11.67 -17.20
CA ALA A 247 -8.83 -11.45 -17.95
C ALA A 247 -7.67 -12.30 -17.43
N LEU A 248 -7.50 -12.41 -16.09
CA LEU A 248 -6.49 -13.25 -15.45
C LEU A 248 -6.68 -14.72 -15.80
N LYS A 249 -7.92 -15.24 -15.70
CA LYS A 249 -8.28 -16.61 -16.08
C LYS A 249 -7.99 -16.88 -17.54
N LYS A 250 -8.41 -15.98 -18.44
CA LYS A 250 -8.17 -16.07 -19.88
C LYS A 250 -6.68 -16.10 -20.23
N ALA A 251 -5.88 -15.29 -19.53
CA ALA A 251 -4.43 -15.22 -19.73
C ALA A 251 -3.64 -16.34 -19.03
N GLY A 252 -4.28 -17.17 -18.21
CA GLY A 252 -3.62 -18.22 -17.44
C GLY A 252 -2.72 -17.71 -16.32
N VAL A 253 -2.92 -16.47 -15.86
CA VAL A 253 -2.15 -15.87 -14.76
C VAL A 253 -2.53 -16.53 -13.44
N ARG A 254 -1.51 -17.04 -12.71
CA ARG A 254 -1.71 -17.62 -11.38
C ARG A 254 -2.14 -16.55 -10.39
N HIS A 255 -3.34 -16.67 -9.84
CA HIS A 255 -3.87 -15.69 -8.90
C HIS A 255 -4.78 -16.32 -7.86
N THR A 256 -4.83 -15.67 -6.71
CA THR A 256 -5.82 -15.93 -5.65
C THR A 256 -6.36 -14.57 -5.18
N ALA A 257 -7.67 -14.45 -5.05
CA ALA A 257 -8.31 -13.25 -4.54
C ALA A 257 -9.12 -13.56 -3.28
N HIS A 258 -9.06 -12.64 -2.33
CA HIS A 258 -9.84 -12.72 -1.10
C HIS A 258 -10.68 -11.46 -0.93
N MET A 259 -11.99 -11.65 -0.78
CA MET A 259 -12.94 -10.63 -0.38
C MET A 259 -13.18 -10.76 1.13
N TYR A 260 -12.94 -9.68 1.89
CA TYR A 260 -13.11 -9.67 3.35
C TYR A 260 -14.48 -9.10 3.71
N PRO A 261 -15.39 -9.93 4.29
CA PRO A 261 -16.75 -9.50 4.63
C PRO A 261 -16.74 -8.32 5.60
N GLY A 262 -17.59 -7.31 5.35
CA GLY A 262 -17.74 -6.12 6.19
C GLY A 262 -16.55 -5.16 6.21
N ALA A 263 -15.44 -5.50 5.54
CA ALA A 263 -14.26 -4.66 5.51
C ALA A 263 -14.39 -3.51 4.50
N ASN A 264 -13.95 -2.32 4.92
CA ASN A 264 -13.91 -1.11 4.09
C ASN A 264 -12.63 -1.02 3.26
N HIS A 265 -12.59 -0.06 2.30
CA HIS A 265 -11.33 0.39 1.71
C HIS A 265 -10.33 0.81 2.80
N GLY A 266 -9.08 0.37 2.70
CA GLY A 266 -8.07 0.68 3.71
C GLY A 266 -8.13 -0.18 4.98
N PHE A 267 -8.83 -1.32 4.97
CA PHE A 267 -9.03 -2.18 6.14
C PHE A 267 -7.75 -2.68 6.80
N HIS A 268 -6.64 -2.70 6.10
CA HIS A 268 -5.33 -3.11 6.65
C HIS A 268 -4.62 -1.99 7.41
N ASN A 269 -4.99 -0.74 7.18
CA ASN A 269 -4.32 0.42 7.79
C ASN A 269 -4.76 0.60 9.24
N ASP A 270 -3.92 0.12 10.17
CA ASP A 270 -4.16 0.15 11.61
C ASP A 270 -4.06 1.53 12.26
N THR A 271 -3.83 2.58 11.48
CA THR A 271 -3.86 3.96 11.96
C THR A 271 -5.21 4.65 11.79
N THR A 272 -6.16 4.04 11.07
CA THR A 272 -7.47 4.62 10.78
C THR A 272 -8.61 3.84 11.43
N PRO A 273 -9.79 4.44 11.64
CA PRO A 273 -10.97 3.71 12.12
C PRO A 273 -11.49 2.65 11.15
N ARG A 274 -11.12 2.71 9.87
CA ARG A 274 -11.49 1.70 8.87
C ARG A 274 -10.72 0.38 9.01
N TYR A 275 -9.75 0.35 9.93
CA TYR A 275 -9.02 -0.88 10.23
C TYR A 275 -9.96 -1.97 10.73
N ASP A 276 -9.92 -3.10 10.05
CA ASP A 276 -10.56 -4.34 10.48
C ASP A 276 -9.46 -5.31 10.94
N GLU A 277 -9.35 -5.50 12.25
CA GLU A 277 -8.27 -6.28 12.84
C GLU A 277 -8.26 -7.73 12.36
N ALA A 278 -9.43 -8.36 12.26
CA ALA A 278 -9.56 -9.76 11.85
C ALA A 278 -9.19 -9.92 10.37
N ALA A 279 -9.74 -9.08 9.49
CA ALA A 279 -9.43 -9.07 8.07
C ALA A 279 -7.96 -8.74 7.83
N ALA A 280 -7.41 -7.72 8.50
CA ALA A 280 -6.02 -7.31 8.35
C ALA A 280 -5.03 -8.39 8.78
N LYS A 281 -5.23 -9.02 9.94
CA LYS A 281 -4.39 -10.13 10.41
C LYS A 281 -4.42 -11.31 9.45
N LEU A 282 -5.62 -11.70 8.99
CA LEU A 282 -5.77 -12.80 8.05
C LEU A 282 -5.12 -12.49 6.70
N ALA A 283 -5.32 -11.27 6.17
CA ALA A 283 -4.69 -10.83 4.94
C ALA A 283 -3.17 -10.79 5.06
N TRP A 284 -2.65 -10.33 6.20
CA TRP A 284 -1.21 -10.30 6.45
C TRP A 284 -0.60 -11.69 6.52
N THR A 285 -1.21 -12.64 7.25
CA THR A 285 -0.77 -14.04 7.30
C THR A 285 -0.70 -14.63 5.90
N ARG A 286 -1.76 -14.49 5.10
CA ARG A 286 -1.80 -14.95 3.70
C ARG A 286 -0.71 -14.31 2.84
N THR A 287 -0.43 -13.03 3.05
CA THR A 287 0.63 -12.29 2.34
C THR A 287 2.01 -12.87 2.64
N ILE A 288 2.33 -13.10 3.92
CA ILE A 288 3.62 -13.66 4.33
C ILE A 288 3.78 -15.11 3.82
N GLU A 289 2.74 -15.94 3.94
CA GLU A 289 2.74 -17.31 3.41
C GLU A 289 2.95 -17.32 1.90
N PHE A 290 2.24 -16.45 1.17
CA PHE A 290 2.37 -16.33 -0.28
C PHE A 290 3.77 -15.90 -0.70
N PHE A 291 4.37 -14.90 -0.05
CA PHE A 291 5.75 -14.51 -0.34
C PHE A 291 6.76 -15.60 0.01
N ASN A 292 6.57 -16.33 1.10
CA ASN A 292 7.44 -17.48 1.42
C ASN A 292 7.36 -18.56 0.34
N GLN A 293 6.15 -18.91 -0.13
CA GLN A 293 5.94 -19.91 -1.16
C GLN A 293 6.49 -19.49 -2.53
N THR A 294 6.41 -18.20 -2.88
CA THR A 294 6.77 -17.74 -4.22
C THR A 294 8.21 -17.25 -4.34
N LEU A 295 8.75 -16.64 -3.27
CA LEU A 295 10.08 -16.02 -3.32
C LEU A 295 11.20 -16.87 -2.71
N ARG A 296 10.85 -17.90 -1.89
CA ARG A 296 11.83 -18.78 -1.24
C ARG A 296 11.85 -20.20 -1.82
N ALA A 297 10.82 -20.57 -2.59
CA ALA A 297 10.79 -21.88 -3.25
C ALA A 297 11.87 -21.93 -4.36
N GLY A 298 12.68 -22.98 -4.32
CA GLY A 298 13.68 -23.37 -5.31
C GLY A 298 15.06 -22.83 -5.08
#